data_566081a5d9a401029c69ba394abfebb4
#
_entry.id   566081a5d9a401029c69ba394abfebb4
#
_cell.length_a   1.000
_cell.length_b   1.000
_cell.length_c   1.000
_cell.angle_alpha   90.00
_cell.angle_beta   90.00
_cell.angle_gamma   90.00
#
_symmetry.space_group_name_H-M   'P 1'
#
loop_
_entity.id
_entity.type
_entity.pdbx_description
1 polymer ?
#
loop_
_entity_poly.entity_id
_entity_poly.type
_entity_poly.pdbx_seq_one_letter_code
_entity_poly.pdbx_strand_id
1 'polypeptide(L)'
;MTAMPATATAIQRFDFLPGRTVAGKYVIERKLGSGYEGEVYAIVEKVTGVRRAAKFYYPHRDPYGKSAISYARKLDALRHCPILLQYHHQEIATVQKNKVTVVVSELFEGEKLSEFLAKQPNGLSTFEALHVLHALARGIAPIHARGEYHGDIHDDNVMLRRQGIDFEVRLVDFFDLGKPTKRKIWKDVLNLVMVFHTIVGGREKYAEQPPVVKNIVRGLKDSLILDRFQSAGDIQRHLETLTWDKVTKA
;
A
#
# COMPACT_ATOMS: atom_id res chain seq x y z
N MET A 1 -23.98 -43.37 -18.49
CA MET A 1 -24.15 -41.93 -18.36
C MET A 1 -23.40 -41.49 -17.10
N THR A 2 -22.18 -41.07 -17.23
CA THR A 2 -21.34 -40.66 -16.11
C THR A 2 -21.71 -39.20 -15.79
N ALA A 3 -22.25 -38.95 -14.63
CA ALA A 3 -22.62 -37.60 -14.20
C ALA A 3 -21.36 -36.74 -14.13
N MET A 4 -21.35 -35.63 -14.86
CA MET A 4 -20.31 -34.59 -14.72
C MET A 4 -20.33 -34.07 -13.27
N PRO A 5 -19.16 -33.92 -12.64
CA PRO A 5 -19.09 -33.36 -11.31
C PRO A 5 -19.66 -31.92 -11.35
N ALA A 6 -20.55 -31.63 -10.42
CA ALA A 6 -21.09 -30.29 -10.24
C ALA A 6 -19.96 -29.29 -10.12
N THR A 7 -19.94 -28.30 -10.99
CA THR A 7 -19.00 -27.16 -10.95
C THR A 7 -19.10 -26.52 -9.58
N ALA A 8 -18.07 -26.71 -8.76
CA ALA A 8 -17.97 -26.04 -7.48
C ALA A 8 -18.08 -24.52 -7.72
N THR A 9 -19.11 -23.90 -7.18
CA THR A 9 -19.36 -22.47 -7.30
C THR A 9 -18.10 -21.74 -6.81
N ALA A 10 -17.50 -20.92 -7.67
CA ALA A 10 -16.28 -20.20 -7.33
C ALA A 10 -16.53 -19.29 -6.11
N ILE A 11 -15.67 -19.38 -5.09
CA ILE A 11 -15.76 -18.52 -3.91
C ILE A 11 -15.53 -17.09 -4.35
N GLN A 12 -16.57 -16.26 -4.31
CA GLN A 12 -16.52 -14.82 -4.67
C GLN A 12 -16.25 -13.94 -3.43
N ARG A 13 -16.59 -14.45 -2.23
CA ARG A 13 -16.40 -13.81 -0.94
C ARG A 13 -16.16 -14.85 0.13
N PHE A 14 -15.32 -14.52 1.09
CA PHE A 14 -15.14 -15.34 2.28
C PHE A 14 -16.07 -14.91 3.40
N ASP A 15 -16.19 -13.60 3.63
CA ASP A 15 -17.04 -12.97 4.66
C ASP A 15 -16.94 -13.68 6.01
N PHE A 16 -15.70 -13.92 6.46
CA PHE A 16 -15.44 -14.58 7.72
C PHE A 16 -15.92 -13.73 8.89
N LEU A 17 -16.73 -14.32 9.75
CA LEU A 17 -17.16 -13.68 10.98
C LEU A 17 -16.04 -13.70 12.03
N PRO A 18 -15.99 -12.69 12.92
CA PRO A 18 -15.12 -12.72 14.09
C PRO A 18 -15.31 -14.00 14.92
N GLY A 19 -14.22 -14.51 15.49
CA GLY A 19 -14.21 -15.76 16.24
C GLY A 19 -14.05 -17.03 15.40
N ARG A 20 -14.19 -16.96 14.08
CA ARG A 20 -13.98 -18.11 13.19
C ARG A 20 -12.52 -18.57 13.24
N THR A 21 -12.32 -19.87 13.42
CA THR A 21 -10.98 -20.48 13.30
C THR A 21 -10.67 -20.81 11.84
N VAL A 22 -9.46 -20.43 11.40
CA VAL A 22 -8.90 -20.71 10.06
C VAL A 22 -7.52 -21.37 10.18
N ALA A 23 -7.18 -22.24 9.22
CA ALA A 23 -5.94 -23.03 9.21
C ALA A 23 -5.64 -23.73 10.56
N GLY A 24 -6.66 -24.03 11.38
CA GLY A 24 -6.51 -24.69 12.68
C GLY A 24 -5.88 -23.86 13.80
N LYS A 25 -5.16 -22.78 13.49
CA LYS A 25 -4.33 -22.04 14.44
C LYS A 25 -4.65 -20.55 14.58
N TYR A 26 -5.40 -19.96 13.67
CA TYR A 26 -5.76 -18.54 13.72
C TYR A 26 -7.24 -18.33 14.01
N VAL A 27 -7.55 -17.28 14.72
CA VAL A 27 -8.91 -16.78 14.93
C VAL A 27 -9.06 -15.48 14.17
N ILE A 28 -10.10 -15.35 13.36
CA ILE A 28 -10.48 -14.10 12.71
C ILE A 28 -10.89 -13.08 13.78
N GLU A 29 -10.25 -11.92 13.78
CA GLU A 29 -10.64 -10.80 14.64
C GLU A 29 -11.63 -9.88 13.94
N ARG A 30 -11.26 -9.39 12.75
CA ARG A 30 -12.10 -8.53 11.91
C ARG A 30 -11.62 -8.51 10.46
N LYS A 31 -12.50 -8.14 9.54
CA LYS A 31 -12.13 -7.86 8.15
C LYS A 31 -11.41 -6.51 8.08
N LEU A 32 -10.29 -6.46 7.36
CA LEU A 32 -9.52 -5.25 7.09
C LEU A 32 -9.86 -4.65 5.73
N GLY A 33 -10.17 -5.49 4.74
CA GLY A 33 -10.50 -5.05 3.41
C GLY A 33 -10.76 -6.20 2.44
N SER A 34 -11.15 -5.84 1.22
CA SER A 34 -11.32 -6.77 0.11
C SER A 34 -10.87 -6.10 -1.18
N GLY A 35 -10.32 -6.90 -2.09
CA GLY A 35 -9.87 -6.46 -3.40
C GLY A 35 -10.14 -7.51 -4.48
N TYR A 36 -9.58 -7.28 -5.66
CA TYR A 36 -9.73 -8.18 -6.81
C TYR A 36 -9.22 -9.60 -6.55
N GLU A 37 -8.10 -9.73 -5.85
CA GLU A 37 -7.43 -11.01 -5.62
C GLU A 37 -7.96 -11.78 -4.42
N GLY A 38 -8.58 -11.09 -3.43
CA GLY A 38 -8.98 -11.72 -2.18
C GLY A 38 -9.43 -10.76 -1.10
N GLU A 39 -9.45 -11.26 0.13
CA GLU A 39 -9.84 -10.50 1.31
C GLU A 39 -8.74 -10.53 2.36
N VAL A 40 -8.60 -9.43 3.10
CA VAL A 40 -7.63 -9.28 4.18
C VAL A 40 -8.34 -9.21 5.52
N TYR A 41 -7.82 -9.94 6.50
CA TYR A 41 -8.35 -10.00 7.85
C TYR A 41 -7.26 -9.76 8.88
N ALA A 42 -7.62 -9.11 9.99
CA ALA A 42 -6.87 -9.20 11.21
C ALA A 42 -7.14 -10.59 11.82
N ILE A 43 -6.08 -11.27 12.19
CA ILE A 43 -6.12 -12.60 12.79
C ILE A 43 -5.31 -12.62 14.09
N VAL A 44 -5.69 -13.52 15.00
CA VAL A 44 -4.96 -13.78 16.25
C VAL A 44 -4.49 -15.22 16.23
N GLU A 45 -3.20 -15.44 16.48
CA GLU A 45 -2.66 -16.79 16.66
C GLU A 45 -3.09 -17.36 18.01
N LYS A 46 -3.74 -18.54 18.01
CA LYS A 46 -4.36 -19.09 19.22
C LYS A 46 -3.40 -19.34 20.36
N VAL A 47 -2.18 -19.77 20.06
CA VAL A 47 -1.21 -20.19 21.08
C VAL A 47 -0.52 -18.99 21.69
N THR A 48 -0.08 -18.04 20.86
CA THR A 48 0.74 -16.92 21.29
C THR A 48 -0.05 -15.65 21.60
N GLY A 49 -1.29 -15.54 21.09
CA GLY A 49 -2.09 -14.32 21.15
C GLY A 49 -1.58 -13.22 20.20
N VAL A 50 -0.58 -13.50 19.37
CA VAL A 50 0.01 -12.51 18.48
C VAL A 50 -0.94 -12.18 17.35
N ARG A 51 -1.17 -10.87 17.12
CA ARG A 51 -2.02 -10.33 16.06
C ARG A 51 -1.23 -10.18 14.75
N ARG A 52 -1.87 -10.55 13.62
CA ARG A 52 -1.30 -10.49 12.27
C ARG A 52 -2.36 -10.03 11.26
N ALA A 53 -1.92 -9.64 10.08
CA ALA A 53 -2.77 -9.52 8.91
C ALA A 53 -2.67 -10.81 8.06
N ALA A 54 -3.80 -11.24 7.49
CA ALA A 54 -3.85 -12.40 6.61
C ALA A 54 -4.64 -12.08 5.34
N LYS A 55 -4.00 -12.15 4.17
CA LYS A 55 -4.64 -12.04 2.85
C LYS A 55 -5.02 -13.43 2.36
N PHE A 56 -6.33 -13.67 2.22
CA PHE A 56 -6.92 -14.89 1.68
C PHE A 56 -7.18 -14.69 0.21
N TYR A 57 -6.50 -15.46 -0.64
CA TYR A 57 -6.65 -15.35 -2.10
C TYR A 57 -7.85 -16.14 -2.59
N TYR A 58 -8.65 -15.54 -3.48
CA TYR A 58 -9.75 -16.26 -4.13
C TYR A 58 -9.20 -17.36 -5.03
N PRO A 59 -9.62 -18.63 -4.88
CA PRO A 59 -9.08 -19.74 -5.68
C PRO A 59 -9.22 -19.57 -7.18
N HIS A 60 -10.27 -18.90 -7.65
CA HIS A 60 -10.50 -18.64 -9.06
C HIS A 60 -9.63 -17.50 -9.63
N ARG A 61 -9.06 -16.63 -8.77
CA ARG A 61 -8.17 -15.54 -9.16
C ARG A 61 -6.70 -15.94 -9.08
N ASP A 62 -6.36 -16.85 -8.19
CA ASP A 62 -5.00 -17.38 -8.02
C ASP A 62 -5.01 -18.91 -7.90
N PRO A 63 -5.47 -19.65 -8.96
CA PRO A 63 -5.69 -21.09 -8.91
C PRO A 63 -4.42 -21.90 -8.64
N TYR A 64 -3.25 -21.33 -8.92
CA TYR A 64 -1.95 -21.97 -8.73
C TYR A 64 -1.09 -21.30 -7.65
N GLY A 65 -1.64 -20.35 -6.91
CA GLY A 65 -0.90 -19.59 -5.88
C GLY A 65 0.22 -18.70 -6.43
N LYS A 66 0.23 -18.40 -7.74
CA LYS A 66 1.33 -17.64 -8.38
C LYS A 66 1.40 -16.20 -7.89
N SER A 67 0.26 -15.53 -7.78
CA SER A 67 0.19 -14.15 -7.27
C SER A 67 0.66 -14.09 -5.82
N ALA A 68 0.17 -15.01 -4.98
CA ALA A 68 0.58 -15.11 -3.57
C ALA A 68 2.08 -15.38 -3.43
N ILE A 69 2.64 -16.29 -4.24
CA ILE A 69 4.07 -16.62 -4.23
C ILE A 69 4.91 -15.41 -4.68
N SER A 70 4.51 -14.75 -5.77
CA SER A 70 5.21 -13.55 -6.27
C SER A 70 5.22 -12.44 -5.24
N TYR A 71 4.05 -12.18 -4.64
CA TYR A 71 3.89 -11.20 -3.58
C TYR A 71 4.78 -11.50 -2.36
N ALA A 72 4.75 -12.74 -1.86
CA ALA A 72 5.56 -13.16 -0.72
C ALA A 72 7.07 -13.02 -1.00
N ARG A 73 7.54 -13.46 -2.18
CA ARG A 73 8.95 -13.33 -2.59
C ARG A 73 9.40 -11.88 -2.67
N LYS A 74 8.55 -11.00 -3.21
CA LYS A 74 8.86 -9.57 -3.33
C LYS A 74 8.93 -8.90 -1.96
N LEU A 75 7.99 -9.19 -1.06
CA LEU A 75 8.04 -8.71 0.32
C LEU A 75 9.30 -9.19 1.05
N ASP A 76 9.68 -10.46 0.91
CA ASP A 76 10.89 -10.99 1.54
C ASP A 76 12.17 -10.35 0.98
N ALA A 77 12.27 -10.17 -0.34
CA ALA A 77 13.40 -9.50 -0.97
C ALA A 77 13.55 -8.03 -0.51
N LEU A 78 12.45 -7.39 -0.18
CA LEU A 78 12.38 -6.00 0.28
C LEU A 78 12.17 -5.87 1.80
N ARG A 79 12.36 -6.93 2.58
CA ARG A 79 12.13 -6.96 4.04
C ARG A 79 12.86 -5.88 4.83
N HIS A 80 13.93 -5.30 4.27
CA HIS A 80 14.69 -4.21 4.87
C HIS A 80 14.11 -2.80 4.53
N CYS A 81 12.99 -2.74 3.80
CA CYS A 81 12.29 -1.50 3.48
C CYS A 81 11.10 -1.33 4.44
N PRO A 82 11.24 -0.53 5.50
CA PRO A 82 10.25 -0.48 6.59
C PRO A 82 8.89 0.09 6.19
N ILE A 83 8.80 0.71 5.02
CA ILE A 83 7.52 1.17 4.48
C ILE A 83 6.59 0.02 4.07
N LEU A 84 7.13 -1.19 3.88
CA LEU A 84 6.37 -2.37 3.48
C LEU A 84 5.97 -3.19 4.70
N LEU A 85 4.79 -3.79 4.64
CA LEU A 85 4.39 -4.77 5.63
C LEU A 85 5.33 -5.98 5.61
N GLN A 86 5.81 -6.39 6.78
CA GLN A 86 6.70 -7.54 6.89
C GLN A 86 5.97 -8.84 6.59
N TYR A 87 6.47 -9.59 5.60
CA TYR A 87 6.02 -10.95 5.33
C TYR A 87 6.47 -11.90 6.44
N HIS A 88 5.57 -12.77 6.92
CA HIS A 88 5.92 -13.78 7.91
C HIS A 88 5.96 -15.17 7.29
N HIS A 89 4.86 -15.64 6.72
CA HIS A 89 4.78 -16.95 6.08
C HIS A 89 3.52 -17.10 5.22
N GLN A 90 3.46 -18.20 4.48
CA GLN A 90 2.31 -18.63 3.71
C GLN A 90 1.66 -19.85 4.35
N GLU A 91 0.33 -19.90 4.32
CA GLU A 91 -0.48 -21.01 4.79
C GLU A 91 -1.44 -21.48 3.70
N ILE A 92 -1.95 -22.72 3.87
CA ILE A 92 -3.08 -23.22 3.09
C ILE A 92 -4.23 -23.47 4.05
N ALA A 93 -5.32 -22.72 3.87
CA ALA A 93 -6.56 -22.94 4.61
C ALA A 93 -7.55 -23.73 3.76
N THR A 94 -8.36 -24.58 4.39
CA THR A 94 -9.49 -25.22 3.72
C THR A 94 -10.76 -24.43 4.02
N VAL A 95 -11.37 -23.86 2.97
CA VAL A 95 -12.60 -23.07 3.06
C VAL A 95 -13.61 -23.62 2.07
N GLN A 96 -14.80 -24.03 2.54
CA GLN A 96 -15.85 -24.60 1.68
C GLN A 96 -15.33 -25.71 0.75
N LYS A 97 -14.49 -26.61 1.29
CA LYS A 97 -13.79 -27.71 0.59
C LYS A 97 -12.75 -27.27 -0.44
N ASN A 98 -12.48 -25.98 -0.62
CA ASN A 98 -11.43 -25.46 -1.49
C ASN A 98 -10.15 -25.19 -0.69
N LYS A 99 -8.99 -25.45 -1.30
CA LYS A 99 -7.69 -24.99 -0.79
C LYS A 99 -7.54 -23.50 -1.11
N VAL A 100 -7.28 -22.70 -0.11
CA VAL A 100 -7.14 -21.24 -0.18
C VAL A 100 -5.74 -20.88 0.26
N THR A 101 -5.00 -20.21 -0.58
CA THR A 101 -3.70 -19.65 -0.21
C THR A 101 -3.89 -18.44 0.68
N VAL A 102 -3.14 -18.40 1.78
CA VAL A 102 -3.16 -17.33 2.77
C VAL A 102 -1.74 -16.80 2.96
N VAL A 103 -1.56 -15.51 2.77
CA VAL A 103 -0.29 -14.83 3.08
C VAL A 103 -0.45 -14.10 4.40
N VAL A 104 0.40 -14.43 5.37
CA VAL A 104 0.41 -13.81 6.69
C VAL A 104 1.54 -12.80 6.79
N SER A 105 1.20 -11.59 7.24
CA SER A 105 2.11 -10.46 7.34
C SER A 105 1.90 -9.69 8.64
N GLU A 106 2.73 -8.67 8.85
CA GLU A 106 2.56 -7.67 9.90
C GLU A 106 1.13 -7.07 9.85
N LEU A 107 0.54 -6.86 11.01
CA LEU A 107 -0.68 -6.07 11.16
C LEU A 107 -0.29 -4.61 11.45
N PHE A 108 -0.58 -3.72 10.54
CA PHE A 108 -0.42 -2.29 10.77
C PHE A 108 -1.75 -1.69 11.23
N GLU A 109 -1.75 -1.07 12.40
CA GLU A 109 -2.92 -0.42 12.98
C GLU A 109 -2.97 1.06 12.59
N GLY A 110 -3.24 1.30 11.33
CA GLY A 110 -3.50 2.60 10.73
C GLY A 110 -4.77 2.56 9.91
N GLU A 111 -5.07 3.66 9.25
CA GLU A 111 -6.17 3.78 8.29
C GLU A 111 -5.62 4.07 6.89
N LYS A 112 -6.43 3.84 5.87
CA LYS A 112 -6.08 4.22 4.50
C LYS A 112 -5.98 5.73 4.38
N LEU A 113 -5.05 6.21 3.58
CA LEU A 113 -4.91 7.64 3.30
C LEU A 113 -6.21 8.22 2.72
N SER A 114 -6.92 7.49 1.85
CA SER A 114 -8.22 7.91 1.33
C SER A 114 -9.26 8.13 2.42
N GLU A 115 -9.35 7.22 3.41
CA GLU A 115 -10.26 7.33 4.55
C GLU A 115 -9.87 8.48 5.49
N PHE A 116 -8.56 8.68 5.67
CA PHE A 116 -8.03 9.79 6.46
C PHE A 116 -8.36 11.14 5.79
N LEU A 117 -8.14 11.26 4.48
CA LEU A 117 -8.43 12.49 3.72
C LEU A 117 -9.92 12.78 3.62
N ALA A 118 -10.78 11.76 3.59
CA ALA A 118 -12.23 11.96 3.63
C ALA A 118 -12.71 12.72 4.89
N LYS A 119 -11.93 12.68 5.98
CA LYS A 119 -12.17 13.43 7.21
C LYS A 119 -11.57 14.84 7.18
N GLN A 120 -10.85 15.20 6.11
CA GLN A 120 -10.12 16.45 5.93
C GLN A 120 -10.57 17.15 4.63
N PRO A 121 -11.77 17.75 4.58
CA PRO A 121 -12.38 18.24 3.34
C PRO A 121 -11.56 19.36 2.66
N ASN A 122 -10.68 20.02 3.39
CA ASN A 122 -9.79 21.06 2.87
C ASN A 122 -8.38 20.55 2.53
N GLY A 123 -8.14 19.23 2.61
CA GLY A 123 -6.80 18.65 2.55
C GLY A 123 -5.99 18.89 3.84
N LEU A 124 -4.75 18.43 3.84
CA LEU A 124 -3.82 18.70 4.93
C LEU A 124 -3.18 20.08 4.75
N SER A 125 -2.71 20.66 5.85
CA SER A 125 -1.84 21.84 5.78
C SER A 125 -0.58 21.50 4.97
N THR A 126 0.03 22.53 4.36
CA THR A 126 1.26 22.35 3.58
C THR A 126 2.35 21.63 4.38
N PHE A 127 2.49 21.95 5.66
CA PHE A 127 3.44 21.32 6.56
C PHE A 127 3.17 19.80 6.72
N GLU A 128 1.96 19.42 7.08
CA GLU A 128 1.56 18.02 7.24
C GLU A 128 1.70 17.23 5.92
N ALA A 129 1.27 17.85 4.82
CA ALA A 129 1.38 17.24 3.49
C ALA A 129 2.84 16.95 3.09
N LEU A 130 3.76 17.89 3.37
CA LEU A 130 5.20 17.70 3.14
C LEU A 130 5.76 16.58 4.03
N HIS A 131 5.30 16.47 5.28
CA HIS A 131 5.70 15.36 6.18
C HIS A 131 5.25 14.00 5.64
N VAL A 132 4.00 13.88 5.18
CA VAL A 132 3.50 12.63 4.57
C VAL A 132 4.29 12.30 3.30
N LEU A 133 4.53 13.28 2.42
CA LEU A 133 5.33 13.06 1.21
C LEU A 133 6.75 12.64 1.55
N HIS A 134 7.38 13.28 2.55
CA HIS A 134 8.72 12.91 2.98
C HIS A 134 8.77 11.48 3.53
N ALA A 135 7.81 11.10 4.38
CA ALA A 135 7.73 9.74 4.91
C ALA A 135 7.58 8.69 3.80
N LEU A 136 6.72 8.96 2.79
CA LEU A 136 6.55 8.12 1.61
C LEU A 136 7.85 8.05 0.78
N ALA A 137 8.44 9.20 0.44
CA ALA A 137 9.64 9.25 -0.38
C ALA A 137 10.83 8.55 0.28
N ARG A 138 11.06 8.80 1.58
CA ARG A 138 12.08 8.13 2.39
C ARG A 138 11.90 6.62 2.45
N GLY A 139 10.63 6.16 2.56
CA GLY A 139 10.33 4.74 2.62
C GLY A 139 10.49 4.03 1.27
N ILE A 140 10.18 4.71 0.15
CA ILE A 140 10.27 4.15 -1.21
C ILE A 140 11.69 4.26 -1.79
N ALA A 141 12.47 5.26 -1.38
CA ALA A 141 13.84 5.46 -1.89
C ALA A 141 14.71 4.18 -1.82
N PRO A 142 14.72 3.39 -0.74
CA PRO A 142 15.45 2.13 -0.69
C PRO A 142 14.96 1.07 -1.69
N ILE A 143 13.67 1.10 -2.06
CA ILE A 143 13.09 0.20 -3.08
C ILE A 143 13.67 0.58 -4.44
N HIS A 144 13.58 1.86 -4.81
CA HIS A 144 14.12 2.38 -6.06
C HIS A 144 15.65 2.22 -6.17
N ALA A 145 16.39 2.38 -5.06
CA ALA A 145 17.83 2.18 -5.01
C ALA A 145 18.26 0.73 -5.31
N ARG A 146 17.38 -0.24 -5.08
CA ARG A 146 17.56 -1.65 -5.46
C ARG A 146 17.11 -1.96 -6.89
N GLY A 147 16.71 -0.93 -7.64
CA GLY A 147 16.16 -1.09 -8.97
C GLY A 147 14.73 -1.66 -8.99
N GLU A 148 14.08 -1.80 -7.82
CA GLU A 148 12.71 -2.29 -7.68
C GLU A 148 11.69 -1.15 -7.70
N TYR A 149 10.42 -1.49 -7.79
CA TYR A 149 9.29 -0.56 -7.85
C TYR A 149 8.10 -1.11 -7.06
N HIS A 150 7.18 -0.23 -6.66
CA HIS A 150 5.90 -0.63 -6.04
C HIS A 150 4.85 -0.98 -7.11
N GLY A 151 4.65 -0.11 -8.07
CA GLY A 151 3.81 -0.33 -9.24
C GLY A 151 2.36 0.12 -9.10
N ASP A 152 1.88 0.39 -7.86
CA ASP A 152 0.48 0.75 -7.60
C ASP A 152 0.33 1.70 -6.41
N ILE A 153 1.05 2.83 -6.43
CA ILE A 153 1.00 3.84 -5.37
C ILE A 153 -0.21 4.75 -5.61
N HIS A 154 -1.17 4.71 -4.71
CA HIS A 154 -2.33 5.61 -4.63
C HIS A 154 -2.86 5.65 -3.18
N ASP A 155 -3.79 6.52 -2.91
CA ASP A 155 -4.30 6.79 -1.55
C ASP A 155 -4.97 5.60 -0.86
N ASP A 156 -5.54 4.65 -1.60
CA ASP A 156 -6.07 3.41 -1.02
C ASP A 156 -4.99 2.38 -0.66
N ASN A 157 -3.80 2.47 -1.28
CA ASN A 157 -2.65 1.58 -1.01
C ASN A 157 -1.63 2.20 -0.06
N VAL A 158 -1.85 3.44 0.40
CA VAL A 158 -1.11 4.07 1.47
C VAL A 158 -1.90 3.94 2.76
N MET A 159 -1.33 3.27 3.75
CA MET A 159 -1.85 3.28 5.11
C MET A 159 -1.02 4.23 5.96
N LEU A 160 -1.67 4.96 6.84
CA LEU A 160 -1.01 5.89 7.74
C LEU A 160 -1.58 5.84 9.15
N ARG A 161 -0.72 6.21 10.10
CA ARG A 161 -1.06 6.46 11.49
C ARG A 161 -0.37 7.75 11.93
N ARG A 162 -1.14 8.69 12.46
CA ARG A 162 -0.58 9.93 13.01
C ARG A 162 -0.01 9.66 14.41
N GLN A 163 1.21 10.11 14.65
CA GLN A 163 1.87 10.08 15.95
C GLN A 163 2.42 11.47 16.29
N GLY A 164 1.63 12.30 16.99
CA GLY A 164 2.00 13.69 17.24
C GLY A 164 2.12 14.49 15.93
N ILE A 165 3.32 14.99 15.63
CA ILE A 165 3.63 15.70 14.38
C ILE A 165 4.02 14.76 13.23
N ASP A 166 4.40 13.52 13.53
CA ASP A 166 4.86 12.55 12.56
C ASP A 166 3.73 11.70 12.00
N PHE A 167 3.98 11.16 10.82
CA PHE A 167 3.13 10.18 10.17
C PHE A 167 3.93 8.90 9.94
N GLU A 168 3.51 7.82 10.59
CA GLU A 168 3.95 6.49 10.24
C GLU A 168 3.18 6.02 9.02
N VAL A 169 3.86 5.63 7.97
CA VAL A 169 3.24 5.20 6.71
C VAL A 169 3.64 3.78 6.35
N ARG A 170 2.72 3.04 5.74
CA ARG A 170 2.96 1.72 5.14
C ARG A 170 2.33 1.68 3.76
N LEU A 171 2.99 0.96 2.85
CA LEU A 171 2.43 0.64 1.54
C LEU A 171 1.95 -0.81 1.54
N VAL A 172 0.77 -1.01 0.98
CA VAL A 172 0.13 -2.31 0.79
C VAL A 172 -0.09 -2.59 -0.71
N ASP A 173 -0.37 -3.84 -1.02
CA ASP A 173 -0.79 -4.29 -2.35
C ASP A 173 0.19 -3.90 -3.48
N PHE A 174 1.40 -4.50 -3.44
CA PHE A 174 2.31 -4.46 -4.58
C PHE A 174 1.67 -5.03 -5.83
N PHE A 175 1.80 -4.31 -6.93
CA PHE A 175 1.41 -4.85 -8.21
C PHE A 175 2.62 -5.38 -8.98
N ASP A 176 2.63 -6.68 -9.27
CA ASP A 176 3.71 -7.31 -10.04
C ASP A 176 3.45 -7.12 -11.54
N LEU A 177 4.03 -6.07 -12.10
CA LEU A 177 4.03 -5.80 -13.54
C LEU A 177 5.20 -6.51 -14.28
N GLY A 178 5.80 -7.52 -13.65
CA GLY A 178 6.99 -8.21 -14.16
C GLY A 178 8.29 -7.44 -13.90
N LYS A 179 9.36 -7.76 -14.64
CA LYS A 179 10.71 -7.25 -14.39
C LYS A 179 10.77 -5.72 -14.18
N PRO A 180 11.58 -5.24 -13.21
CA PRO A 180 11.79 -3.82 -12.99
C PRO A 180 12.34 -3.12 -14.23
N THR A 181 11.87 -1.90 -14.45
CA THR A 181 12.39 -1.01 -15.51
C THR A 181 12.39 0.42 -15.01
N LYS A 182 13.23 1.26 -15.58
CA LYS A 182 13.28 2.69 -15.27
C LYS A 182 11.90 3.35 -15.41
N ARG A 183 11.12 2.96 -16.42
CA ARG A 183 9.75 3.46 -16.64
C ARG A 183 8.80 3.14 -15.49
N LYS A 184 8.94 1.99 -14.84
CA LYS A 184 8.11 1.60 -13.69
C LYS A 184 8.48 2.40 -12.44
N ILE A 185 9.78 2.64 -12.21
CA ILE A 185 10.26 3.54 -11.17
C ILE A 185 9.73 4.97 -11.39
N TRP A 186 9.76 5.46 -12.63
CA TRP A 186 9.20 6.76 -12.98
C TRP A 186 7.68 6.83 -12.72
N LYS A 187 6.96 5.74 -12.98
CA LYS A 187 5.54 5.68 -12.67
C LYS A 187 5.28 5.82 -11.17
N ASP A 188 6.09 5.19 -10.33
CA ASP A 188 6.01 5.37 -8.87
C ASP A 188 6.28 6.83 -8.48
N VAL A 189 7.25 7.50 -9.10
CA VAL A 189 7.51 8.94 -8.87
C VAL A 189 6.29 9.79 -9.22
N LEU A 190 5.70 9.57 -10.39
CA LEU A 190 4.49 10.29 -10.82
C LEU A 190 3.32 10.04 -9.87
N ASN A 191 3.14 8.80 -9.45
CA ASN A 191 2.11 8.42 -8.49
C ASN A 191 2.33 9.07 -7.11
N LEU A 192 3.58 9.16 -6.63
CA LEU A 192 3.91 9.89 -5.39
C LEU A 192 3.51 11.36 -5.47
N VAL A 193 3.82 12.02 -6.59
CA VAL A 193 3.44 13.42 -6.81
C VAL A 193 1.92 13.56 -6.92
N MET A 194 1.23 12.59 -7.54
CA MET A 194 -0.23 12.57 -7.60
C MET A 194 -0.85 12.42 -6.21
N VAL A 195 -0.36 11.49 -5.39
CA VAL A 195 -0.80 11.31 -4.00
C VAL A 195 -0.59 12.61 -3.21
N PHE A 196 0.57 13.26 -3.36
CA PHE A 196 0.83 14.55 -2.71
C PHE A 196 -0.14 15.64 -3.17
N HIS A 197 -0.44 15.71 -4.46
CA HIS A 197 -1.44 16.64 -4.99
C HIS A 197 -2.83 16.39 -4.36
N THR A 198 -3.23 15.13 -4.20
CA THR A 198 -4.49 14.76 -3.52
C THR A 198 -4.49 15.20 -2.06
N ILE A 199 -3.36 14.97 -1.35
CA ILE A 199 -3.21 15.34 0.08
C ILE A 199 -3.41 16.84 0.32
N VAL A 200 -2.94 17.70 -0.59
CA VAL A 200 -3.07 19.16 -0.47
C VAL A 200 -4.43 19.70 -0.97
N GLY A 201 -5.41 18.84 -1.19
CA GLY A 201 -6.76 19.22 -1.60
C GLY A 201 -7.02 19.15 -3.11
N GLY A 202 -6.12 18.53 -3.86
CA GLY A 202 -6.31 18.18 -5.26
C GLY A 202 -6.49 19.40 -6.19
N ARG A 203 -7.23 19.16 -7.29
CA ARG A 203 -7.43 20.18 -8.34
C ARG A 203 -8.14 21.43 -7.83
N GLU A 204 -9.08 21.26 -6.92
CA GLU A 204 -9.91 22.35 -6.41
C GLU A 204 -9.09 23.38 -5.63
N LYS A 205 -8.08 22.92 -4.88
CA LYS A 205 -7.21 23.78 -4.05
C LYS A 205 -5.89 24.14 -4.70
N TYR A 206 -5.56 23.57 -5.88
CA TYR A 206 -4.22 23.73 -6.47
C TYR A 206 -3.84 25.17 -6.79
N ALA A 207 -4.80 26.01 -7.23
CA ALA A 207 -4.55 27.41 -7.56
C ALA A 207 -4.07 28.21 -6.32
N GLU A 208 -4.57 27.87 -5.14
CA GLU A 208 -4.30 28.52 -3.85
C GLU A 208 -3.00 28.01 -3.19
N GLN A 209 -2.41 26.91 -3.70
CA GLN A 209 -1.26 26.29 -3.07
C GLN A 209 0.01 27.17 -3.15
N PRO A 210 0.84 27.14 -2.10
CA PRO A 210 2.06 27.91 -2.06
C PRO A 210 3.10 27.44 -3.12
N PRO A 211 4.10 28.28 -3.43
CA PRO A 211 5.12 27.96 -4.42
C PRO A 211 5.84 26.64 -4.19
N VAL A 212 6.07 26.24 -2.94
CA VAL A 212 6.71 24.97 -2.58
C VAL A 212 5.91 23.78 -3.09
N VAL A 213 4.58 23.77 -2.93
CA VAL A 213 3.68 22.73 -3.43
C VAL A 213 3.68 22.73 -4.97
N LYS A 214 3.50 23.89 -5.58
CA LYS A 214 3.50 24.05 -7.05
C LYS A 214 4.83 23.59 -7.69
N ASN A 215 5.94 23.81 -7.00
CA ASN A 215 7.27 23.38 -7.44
C ASN A 215 7.46 21.84 -7.40
N ILE A 216 6.77 21.15 -6.52
CA ILE A 216 6.77 19.67 -6.46
C ILE A 216 5.79 19.12 -7.50
N VAL A 217 4.54 19.61 -7.48
CA VAL A 217 3.45 19.10 -8.33
C VAL A 217 3.64 19.42 -9.82
N ARG A 218 4.27 20.55 -10.16
CA ARG A 218 4.63 20.93 -11.55
C ARG A 218 3.45 20.92 -12.51
N GLY A 219 2.23 21.21 -12.00
CA GLY A 219 0.99 21.15 -12.77
C GLY A 219 0.64 19.76 -13.28
N LEU A 220 1.14 18.71 -12.63
CA LEU A 220 0.99 17.29 -13.02
C LEU A 220 1.47 16.98 -14.43
N LYS A 221 2.46 17.71 -14.95
CA LYS A 221 3.08 17.43 -16.23
C LYS A 221 4.22 16.43 -16.05
N ASP A 222 4.04 15.20 -16.53
CA ASP A 222 4.99 14.09 -16.39
C ASP A 222 6.42 14.49 -16.74
N SER A 223 6.59 15.14 -17.89
CA SER A 223 7.93 15.58 -18.35
C SER A 223 8.62 16.52 -17.36
N LEU A 224 7.87 17.48 -16.78
CA LEU A 224 8.43 18.43 -15.82
C LEU A 224 8.71 17.78 -14.46
N ILE A 225 7.89 16.82 -14.03
CA ILE A 225 8.11 16.05 -12.81
C ILE A 225 9.34 15.18 -12.98
N LEU A 226 9.43 14.43 -14.08
CA LEU A 226 10.53 13.50 -14.34
C LEU A 226 11.84 14.19 -14.70
N ASP A 227 11.83 15.40 -15.23
CA ASP A 227 13.02 16.24 -15.38
C ASP A 227 13.66 16.55 -14.01
N ARG A 228 12.85 16.68 -12.97
CA ARG A 228 13.31 17.00 -11.63
C ARG A 228 13.54 15.78 -10.73
N PHE A 229 12.68 14.79 -10.80
CA PHE A 229 12.66 13.62 -9.93
C PHE A 229 12.68 12.33 -10.75
N GLN A 230 13.81 11.60 -10.70
CA GLN A 230 13.99 10.32 -11.40
C GLN A 230 13.67 9.11 -10.48
N SER A 231 13.63 9.37 -9.17
CA SER A 231 13.39 8.37 -8.12
C SER A 231 12.75 9.01 -6.89
N ALA A 232 12.22 8.19 -5.98
CA ALA A 232 11.76 8.68 -4.68
C ALA A 232 12.89 9.31 -3.85
N GLY A 233 14.13 8.87 -4.03
CA GLY A 233 15.29 9.47 -3.40
C GLY A 233 15.54 10.91 -3.83
N ASP A 234 15.16 11.30 -5.06
CA ASP A 234 15.28 12.69 -5.51
C ASP A 234 14.23 13.57 -4.82
N ILE A 235 13.01 13.06 -4.65
CA ILE A 235 11.95 13.75 -3.88
C ILE A 235 12.41 13.90 -2.42
N GLN A 236 12.92 12.83 -1.80
CA GLN A 236 13.44 12.86 -0.44
C GLN A 236 14.50 13.95 -0.27
N ARG A 237 15.57 13.94 -1.09
CA ARG A 237 16.65 14.95 -1.04
C ARG A 237 16.12 16.36 -1.24
N HIS A 238 15.18 16.54 -2.16
CA HIS A 238 14.57 17.84 -2.40
C HIS A 238 13.86 18.37 -1.14
N LEU A 239 13.11 17.52 -0.46
CA LEU A 239 12.40 17.88 0.77
C LEU A 239 13.36 18.18 1.92
N GLU A 240 14.43 17.40 2.07
CA GLU A 240 15.46 17.56 3.11
C GLU A 240 16.32 18.83 2.92
N THR A 241 16.33 19.39 1.70
CA THR A 241 17.07 20.63 1.40
C THR A 241 16.18 21.88 1.33
N LEU A 242 14.90 21.77 1.66
CA LEU A 242 14.00 22.92 1.73
C LEU A 242 14.40 23.85 2.87
N THR A 243 14.47 25.15 2.57
CA THR A 243 14.60 26.19 3.60
C THR A 243 13.21 26.69 3.99
N TRP A 244 12.92 26.75 5.30
CA TRP A 244 11.60 27.11 5.83
C TRP A 244 11.15 28.51 5.44
N ASP A 245 12.08 29.45 5.24
CA ASP A 245 11.77 30.81 4.75
C ASP A 245 11.05 30.82 3.39
N LYS A 246 11.17 29.74 2.60
CA LYS A 246 10.47 29.57 1.33
C LYS A 246 9.11 28.88 1.48
N VAL A 247 8.85 28.26 2.62
CA VAL A 247 7.59 27.54 2.91
C VAL A 247 6.58 28.48 3.58
N THR A 248 7.04 29.42 4.39
CA THR A 248 6.21 30.30 5.23
C THR A 248 5.86 31.65 4.58
N LYS A 249 6.53 32.03 3.50
CA LYS A 249 6.21 33.23 2.71
C LYS A 249 5.26 32.88 1.56
N ALA A 250 4.01 32.59 1.87
CA ALA A 250 2.90 32.48 0.93
C ALA A 250 1.65 33.08 1.57
#